data_2433135610468e8f208e2131ea986a55
#
_entry.id   2433135610468e8f208e2131ea986a55
#
_cell.length_a   1.000
_cell.length_b   1.000
_cell.length_c   1.000
_cell.angle_alpha   90.00
_cell.angle_beta   90.00
_cell.angle_gamma   90.00
#
_symmetry.space_group_name_H-M   'P 1'
#
loop_
_entity.id
_entity.type
_entity.pdbx_description
1 polymer ?
#
loop_
_entity_poly.entity_id
_entity_poly.type
_entity_poly.pdbx_seq_one_letter_code
_entity_poly.pdbx_strand_id
1 'polypeptide(L)'
;MRRLKDILTKSVPGSLLAVAIFASFANPAHAIDARKTLQDMLPTKASVSAPAGASGLCAQYDWACARTGKTRTVDLAAMAVAQQINTAANRKVRPVSDQSQWRIAERWSLPTARGGDCEDYALYKKMMLIQAGFSPDQLLIATVLDRQRRSHAVLILRTGTQDLVLDNMTGRIKHWRDTGYTFLRLQDPTAPNRWVGVFAGGMLAKVS
;
A
#
# COMPACT_ATOMS: atom_id res chain seq x y z
N MET A 1 13.91 -92.44 -28.34
CA MET A 1 13.22 -92.96 -27.15
C MET A 1 12.92 -91.87 -26.18
N ARG A 2 11.59 -91.63 -25.85
CA ARG A 2 11.01 -91.05 -24.63
C ARG A 2 11.51 -89.64 -24.24
N ARG A 3 10.70 -88.61 -23.86
CA ARG A 3 9.26 -88.49 -23.63
C ARG A 3 8.96 -87.02 -23.64
N LEU A 4 7.84 -86.69 -24.15
CA LEU A 4 6.98 -85.52 -23.93
C LEU A 4 6.74 -85.18 -22.45
N LYS A 5 6.54 -83.93 -22.13
CA LYS A 5 5.72 -83.30 -21.07
C LYS A 5 6.51 -82.12 -20.45
N ASP A 6 6.03 -80.94 -20.12
CA ASP A 6 4.73 -80.39 -19.97
C ASP A 6 4.86 -78.84 -20.12
N ILE A 7 3.96 -78.29 -20.87
CA ILE A 7 3.78 -76.83 -20.96
C ILE A 7 2.97 -76.44 -19.75
N LEU A 8 3.55 -75.69 -18.82
CA LEU A 8 2.80 -74.96 -17.78
C LEU A 8 2.76 -73.46 -18.11
N THR A 9 1.60 -73.07 -18.61
CA THR A 9 1.21 -71.69 -18.79
C THR A 9 1.11 -70.99 -17.43
N LYS A 10 2.03 -70.05 -17.17
CA LYS A 10 1.89 -69.11 -16.05
C LYS A 10 1.14 -67.85 -16.55
N SER A 11 -0.10 -67.72 -16.12
CA SER A 11 -0.89 -66.50 -16.25
C SER A 11 -0.29 -65.39 -15.40
N VAL A 12 0.03 -64.26 -16.04
CA VAL A 12 0.46 -63.03 -15.38
C VAL A 12 -0.80 -62.29 -14.97
N PRO A 13 -0.99 -61.92 -13.68
CA PRO A 13 -2.11 -61.07 -13.29
C PRO A 13 -1.81 -59.64 -13.75
N GLY A 14 -2.73 -59.10 -14.54
CA GLY A 14 -2.69 -57.69 -14.95
C GLY A 14 -2.80 -56.76 -13.75
N SER A 15 -1.76 -56.01 -13.50
CA SER A 15 -1.79 -54.89 -12.54
C SER A 15 -2.62 -53.75 -13.13
N LEU A 16 -3.82 -53.55 -12.60
CA LEU A 16 -4.61 -52.35 -12.80
C LEU A 16 -3.89 -51.16 -12.13
N LEU A 17 -3.25 -50.31 -12.93
CA LEU A 17 -2.73 -49.03 -12.46
C LEU A 17 -3.90 -48.13 -12.16
N ALA A 18 -4.27 -47.98 -10.89
CA ALA A 18 -5.22 -46.97 -10.44
C ALA A 18 -4.55 -45.60 -10.51
N VAL A 19 -4.88 -44.82 -11.53
CA VAL A 19 -4.49 -43.41 -11.59
C VAL A 19 -5.33 -42.65 -10.56
N ALA A 20 -4.74 -42.35 -9.41
CA ALA A 20 -5.31 -41.49 -8.41
C ALA A 20 -5.23 -40.04 -8.94
N ILE A 21 -6.35 -39.55 -9.43
CA ILE A 21 -6.52 -38.10 -9.75
C ILE A 21 -6.61 -37.36 -8.41
N PHE A 22 -5.50 -36.78 -7.96
CA PHE A 22 -5.54 -35.82 -6.86
C PHE A 22 -6.18 -34.52 -7.38
N ALA A 23 -7.49 -34.41 -7.21
CA ALA A 23 -8.17 -33.13 -7.33
C ALA A 23 -7.67 -32.24 -6.19
N SER A 24 -6.75 -31.31 -6.49
CA SER A 24 -6.33 -30.26 -5.56
C SER A 24 -7.53 -29.34 -5.31
N PHE A 25 -8.30 -29.64 -4.29
CA PHE A 25 -9.32 -28.73 -3.80
C PHE A 25 -8.60 -27.52 -3.18
N ALA A 26 -8.57 -26.40 -3.90
CA ALA A 26 -8.14 -25.13 -3.34
C ALA A 26 -8.99 -24.85 -2.10
N ASN A 27 -8.33 -24.69 -0.95
CA ASN A 27 -9.02 -24.51 0.33
C ASN A 27 -9.78 -23.17 0.29
N PRO A 28 -11.14 -23.16 0.42
CA PRO A 28 -11.94 -21.95 0.32
C PRO A 28 -11.55 -20.88 1.36
N ALA A 29 -10.98 -21.27 2.50
CA ALA A 29 -10.48 -20.36 3.52
C ALA A 29 -9.37 -19.42 2.99
N HIS A 30 -8.45 -19.93 2.16
CA HIS A 30 -7.39 -19.10 1.55
C HIS A 30 -7.94 -18.10 0.53
N ALA A 31 -8.99 -18.46 -0.20
CA ALA A 31 -9.62 -17.57 -1.17
C ALA A 31 -10.39 -16.42 -0.48
N ILE A 32 -11.01 -16.68 0.66
CA ILE A 32 -11.72 -15.67 1.46
C ILE A 32 -10.74 -14.69 2.07
N ASP A 33 -9.62 -15.17 2.60
CA ASP A 33 -8.59 -14.34 3.25
C ASP A 33 -7.89 -13.43 2.22
N ALA A 34 -7.54 -13.96 1.05
CA ALA A 34 -6.96 -13.17 -0.04
C ALA A 34 -7.94 -12.09 -0.55
N ARG A 35 -9.24 -12.40 -0.66
CA ARG A 35 -10.26 -11.46 -1.10
C ARG A 35 -10.47 -10.34 -0.06
N LYS A 36 -10.45 -10.66 1.24
CA LYS A 36 -10.53 -9.69 2.33
C LYS A 36 -9.31 -8.76 2.32
N THR A 37 -8.10 -9.29 2.18
CA THR A 37 -6.86 -8.52 2.09
C THR A 37 -6.88 -7.54 0.92
N LEU A 38 -7.38 -7.94 -0.26
CA LEU A 38 -7.51 -7.04 -1.40
C LEU A 38 -8.54 -5.93 -1.15
N GLN A 39 -9.58 -6.18 -0.36
CA GLN A 39 -10.57 -5.16 0.00
C GLN A 39 -10.04 -4.15 1.02
N ASP A 40 -9.05 -4.50 1.83
CA ASP A 40 -8.48 -3.64 2.86
C ASP A 40 -7.35 -2.74 2.34
N MET A 41 -6.95 -2.90 1.08
CA MET A 41 -6.02 -2.02 0.39
C MET A 41 -6.77 -1.01 -0.50
N LEU A 42 -6.15 0.14 -0.72
CA LEU A 42 -6.67 1.12 -1.68
C LEU A 42 -6.63 0.53 -3.10
N PRO A 43 -7.76 0.54 -3.82
CA PRO A 43 -7.80 0.06 -5.19
C PRO A 43 -6.96 0.99 -6.09
N THR A 44 -6.17 0.42 -6.97
CA THR A 44 -5.43 1.19 -7.98
C THR A 44 -6.09 1.04 -9.34
N LYS A 45 -6.24 2.14 -10.05
CA LYS A 45 -6.83 2.23 -11.40
C LYS A 45 -5.77 2.66 -12.41
N ALA A 46 -6.19 3.17 -13.54
CA ALA A 46 -5.29 3.65 -14.59
C ALA A 46 -4.33 4.74 -14.09
N SER A 47 -3.20 4.87 -14.78
CA SER A 47 -2.27 5.97 -14.57
C SER A 47 -2.95 7.32 -14.75
N VAL A 48 -2.58 8.27 -13.92
CA VAL A 48 -3.06 9.64 -13.94
C VAL A 48 -1.87 10.60 -13.82
N SER A 49 -2.08 11.88 -14.16
CA SER A 49 -1.06 12.91 -13.95
C SER A 49 -0.76 13.10 -12.47
N ALA A 50 0.48 13.49 -12.15
CA ALA A 50 0.85 13.88 -10.80
C ALA A 50 -0.05 15.02 -10.30
N PRO A 51 -0.26 15.14 -8.98
CA PRO A 51 -0.89 16.32 -8.40
C PRO A 51 -0.11 17.59 -8.75
N ALA A 52 -0.78 18.74 -8.71
CA ALA A 52 -0.10 20.01 -8.82
C ALA A 52 1.01 20.10 -7.75
N GLY A 53 2.14 20.72 -8.08
CA GLY A 53 3.29 20.82 -7.19
C GLY A 53 4.16 19.57 -7.03
N ALA A 54 3.64 18.37 -7.36
CA ALA A 54 4.38 17.11 -7.18
C ALA A 54 5.23 16.69 -8.40
N SER A 55 5.18 17.40 -9.51
CA SER A 55 5.85 17.00 -10.77
C SER A 55 7.37 16.88 -10.66
N GLY A 56 8.00 17.67 -9.81
CA GLY A 56 9.44 17.66 -9.54
C GLY A 56 9.89 16.82 -8.33
N LEU A 57 8.95 16.16 -7.64
CA LEU A 57 9.18 15.51 -6.36
C LEU A 57 10.35 14.52 -6.37
N CYS A 58 10.39 13.63 -7.37
CA CYS A 58 11.42 12.59 -7.46
C CYS A 58 12.80 13.12 -7.86
N ALA A 59 12.86 14.26 -8.56
CA ALA A 59 14.12 14.93 -8.87
C ALA A 59 14.67 15.68 -7.64
N GLN A 60 13.78 16.23 -6.82
CA GLN A 60 14.14 16.94 -5.60
C GLN A 60 14.47 15.99 -4.44
N TYR A 61 13.73 14.88 -4.34
CA TYR A 61 13.84 13.87 -3.28
C TYR A 61 13.78 12.47 -3.89
N ASP A 62 14.91 11.92 -4.30
CA ASP A 62 15.00 10.59 -4.91
C ASP A 62 14.43 9.49 -3.99
N TRP A 63 14.67 9.59 -2.68
CA TRP A 63 14.11 8.68 -1.66
C TRP A 63 12.58 8.67 -1.65
N ALA A 64 11.92 9.77 -2.01
CA ALA A 64 10.45 9.86 -2.03
C ALA A 64 9.82 8.98 -3.11
N CYS A 65 10.62 8.61 -4.11
CA CYS A 65 10.21 7.76 -5.23
C CYS A 65 11.04 6.48 -5.32
N ALA A 66 11.89 6.22 -4.31
CA ALA A 66 12.75 5.04 -4.30
C ALA A 66 11.94 3.75 -4.22
N ARG A 67 12.52 2.70 -4.80
CA ARG A 67 12.06 1.31 -4.66
C ARG A 67 13.22 0.43 -4.24
N THR A 68 12.96 -0.43 -3.28
CA THR A 68 13.93 -1.43 -2.80
C THR A 68 13.56 -2.85 -3.23
N GLY A 69 12.32 -3.06 -3.69
CA GLY A 69 11.76 -4.39 -3.95
C GLY A 69 11.59 -5.23 -2.68
N LYS A 70 11.78 -4.62 -1.51
CA LYS A 70 11.68 -5.29 -0.20
C LYS A 70 10.54 -4.65 0.59
N THR A 71 9.81 -5.46 1.34
CA THR A 71 8.82 -4.98 2.30
C THR A 71 9.22 -5.44 3.69
N ARG A 72 9.09 -4.55 4.68
CA ARG A 72 9.26 -4.91 6.08
C ARG A 72 7.91 -5.40 6.62
N THR A 73 7.93 -6.43 7.45
CA THR A 73 6.75 -6.80 8.24
C THR A 73 6.40 -5.65 9.18
N VAL A 74 5.14 -5.22 9.16
CA VAL A 74 4.63 -4.17 10.04
C VAL A 74 3.96 -4.84 11.23
N ASP A 75 4.78 -5.26 12.19
CA ASP A 75 4.38 -5.81 13.47
C ASP A 75 3.98 -4.72 14.49
N LEU A 76 3.64 -5.10 15.70
CA LEU A 76 3.26 -4.16 16.76
C LEU A 76 4.36 -3.16 17.10
N ALA A 77 5.63 -3.57 17.07
CA ALA A 77 6.76 -2.69 17.34
C ALA A 77 6.93 -1.66 16.21
N ALA A 78 6.83 -2.10 14.95
CA ALA A 78 6.84 -1.21 13.80
C ALA A 78 5.64 -0.23 13.84
N MET A 79 4.45 -0.70 14.21
CA MET A 79 3.29 0.19 14.38
C MET A 79 3.48 1.22 15.48
N ALA A 80 4.10 0.86 16.61
CA ALA A 80 4.42 1.82 17.67
C ALA A 80 5.38 2.91 17.17
N VAL A 81 6.41 2.54 16.40
CA VAL A 81 7.33 3.50 15.77
C VAL A 81 6.60 4.41 14.79
N ALA A 82 5.73 3.85 13.93
CA ALA A 82 4.95 4.66 12.99
C ALA A 82 4.03 5.65 13.73
N GLN A 83 3.38 5.21 14.80
CA GLN A 83 2.52 6.07 15.63
C GLN A 83 3.32 7.19 16.32
N GLN A 84 4.52 6.90 16.84
CA GLN A 84 5.40 7.91 17.43
C GLN A 84 5.82 8.96 16.41
N ILE A 85 6.25 8.52 15.21
CA ILE A 85 6.66 9.42 14.12
C ILE A 85 5.48 10.29 13.68
N ASN A 86 4.30 9.70 13.48
CA ASN A 86 3.11 10.46 13.11
C ASN A 86 2.81 11.57 14.13
N THR A 87 2.79 11.21 15.41
CA THR A 87 2.52 12.16 16.50
C THR A 87 3.61 13.22 16.63
N ALA A 88 4.89 12.83 16.55
CA ALA A 88 6.02 13.73 16.65
C ALA A 88 6.03 14.75 15.49
N ALA A 89 5.80 14.29 14.25
CA ALA A 89 5.69 15.16 13.09
C ALA A 89 4.56 16.18 13.24
N ASN A 90 3.39 15.72 13.67
CA ASN A 90 2.22 16.61 13.88
C ASN A 90 2.45 17.66 14.96
N ARG A 91 3.28 17.39 15.96
CA ARG A 91 3.64 18.37 17.00
C ARG A 91 4.75 19.32 16.57
N LYS A 92 5.71 18.81 15.80
CA LYS A 92 6.91 19.56 15.42
C LYS A 92 6.68 20.57 14.30
N VAL A 93 5.93 20.16 13.28
CA VAL A 93 5.67 20.98 12.10
C VAL A 93 4.49 21.91 12.41
N ARG A 94 4.69 23.21 12.17
CA ARG A 94 3.63 24.21 12.28
C ARG A 94 2.84 24.26 10.96
N PRO A 95 1.51 24.26 10.97
CA PRO A 95 0.74 24.38 9.74
C PRO A 95 0.88 25.78 9.12
N VAL A 96 1.43 25.83 7.91
CA VAL A 96 1.60 27.03 7.10
C VAL A 96 1.40 26.66 5.65
N SER A 97 0.48 27.32 4.96
CA SER A 97 0.23 27.04 3.54
C SER A 97 1.35 27.58 2.65
N ASP A 98 1.54 26.94 1.50
CA ASP A 98 2.45 27.38 0.44
C ASP A 98 2.18 28.81 0.00
N GLN A 99 0.91 29.19 -0.14
CA GLN A 99 0.54 30.56 -0.46
C GLN A 99 1.06 31.58 0.57
N SER A 100 1.03 31.23 1.86
CA SER A 100 1.54 32.09 2.92
C SER A 100 3.07 32.10 2.99
N GLN A 101 3.70 30.96 2.66
CA GLN A 101 5.15 30.78 2.79
C GLN A 101 5.91 31.21 1.54
N TRP A 102 5.41 30.86 0.36
CA TRP A 102 6.12 30.96 -0.91
C TRP A 102 5.42 31.87 -1.95
N ARG A 103 4.18 32.30 -1.69
CA ARG A 103 3.34 33.05 -2.63
C ARG A 103 2.98 32.26 -3.90
N ILE A 104 2.97 30.94 -3.80
CA ILE A 104 2.55 30.01 -4.87
C ILE A 104 1.47 29.09 -4.33
N ALA A 105 0.71 28.46 -5.24
CA ALA A 105 -0.45 27.66 -4.84
C ALA A 105 -0.06 26.31 -4.23
N GLU A 106 0.97 25.65 -4.76
CA GLU A 106 1.36 24.29 -4.39
C GLU A 106 2.87 24.10 -4.58
N ARG A 107 3.54 23.61 -3.56
CA ARG A 107 4.97 23.26 -3.57
C ARG A 107 5.25 22.10 -2.64
N TRP A 108 5.41 20.94 -3.18
CA TRP A 108 5.74 19.76 -2.41
C TRP A 108 7.20 19.79 -1.94
N SER A 109 7.43 20.04 -0.67
CA SER A 109 8.75 20.16 -0.08
C SER A 109 8.81 19.55 1.33
N LEU A 110 10.00 19.43 1.90
CA LEU A 110 10.11 19.20 3.33
C LEU A 110 9.75 20.48 4.09
N PRO A 111 9.12 20.35 5.27
CA PRO A 111 8.79 21.53 6.11
C PRO A 111 10.02 22.38 6.41
N THR A 112 9.84 23.69 6.38
CA THR A 112 10.86 24.66 6.75
C THR A 112 10.80 24.98 8.26
N ALA A 113 11.68 25.86 8.74
CA ALA A 113 11.58 26.41 10.09
C ALA A 113 10.26 27.17 10.34
N ARG A 114 9.61 27.66 9.27
CA ARG A 114 8.29 28.32 9.35
C ARG A 114 7.14 27.32 9.50
N GLY A 115 7.32 26.09 9.01
CA GLY A 115 6.31 25.03 8.97
C GLY A 115 6.12 24.46 7.56
N GLY A 116 4.95 23.92 7.29
CA GLY A 116 4.54 23.35 6.01
C GLY A 116 3.05 23.00 6.02
N ASP A 117 2.52 22.60 4.87
CA ASP A 117 1.12 22.13 4.75
C ASP A 117 1.01 20.61 4.58
N CYS A 118 -0.11 20.10 4.11
CA CYS A 118 -0.43 18.67 4.25
C CYS A 118 0.55 17.75 3.54
N GLU A 119 1.01 18.09 2.36
CA GLU A 119 1.99 17.29 1.60
C GLU A 119 3.39 17.35 2.21
N ASP A 120 3.77 18.49 2.80
CA ASP A 120 5.03 18.65 3.51
C ASP A 120 5.08 17.72 4.75
N TYR A 121 3.97 17.64 5.50
CA TYR A 121 3.84 16.67 6.60
C TYR A 121 3.95 15.22 6.08
N ALA A 122 3.28 14.90 4.97
CA ALA A 122 3.33 13.57 4.40
C ALA A 122 4.75 13.18 3.98
N LEU A 123 5.46 14.09 3.31
CA LEU A 123 6.88 13.92 2.93
C LEU A 123 7.78 13.77 4.15
N TYR A 124 7.61 14.62 5.16
CA TYR A 124 8.43 14.56 6.38
C TYR A 124 8.24 13.24 7.12
N LYS A 125 7.00 12.77 7.28
CA LYS A 125 6.70 11.47 7.88
C LYS A 125 7.30 10.32 7.05
N LYS A 126 7.19 10.37 5.72
CA LYS A 126 7.79 9.38 4.83
C LYS A 126 9.29 9.30 5.02
N MET A 127 9.98 10.44 5.05
CA MET A 127 11.43 10.50 5.31
C MET A 127 11.79 9.89 6.66
N MET A 128 11.09 10.28 7.73
CA MET A 128 11.35 9.78 9.09
C MET A 128 11.11 8.28 9.22
N LEU A 129 10.10 7.75 8.54
CA LEU A 129 9.82 6.31 8.53
C LEU A 129 10.90 5.53 7.76
N ILE A 130 11.37 6.04 6.62
CA ILE A 130 12.49 5.45 5.89
C ILE A 130 13.74 5.40 6.78
N GLN A 131 14.05 6.48 7.48
CA GLN A 131 15.17 6.54 8.44
C GLN A 131 14.99 5.55 9.60
N ALA A 132 13.76 5.26 9.99
CA ALA A 132 13.42 4.25 11.00
C ALA A 132 13.39 2.81 10.45
N GLY A 133 13.81 2.60 9.19
CA GLY A 133 13.93 1.29 8.56
C GLY A 133 12.66 0.75 7.90
N PHE A 134 11.65 1.58 7.67
CA PHE A 134 10.53 1.20 6.79
C PHE A 134 10.97 1.22 5.33
N SER A 135 10.44 0.28 4.55
CA SER A 135 10.71 0.29 3.11
C SER A 135 10.00 1.46 2.42
N PRO A 136 10.68 2.18 1.52
CA PRO A 136 10.03 3.18 0.67
C PRO A 136 8.82 2.62 -0.10
N ASP A 137 8.85 1.35 -0.48
CA ASP A 137 7.80 0.66 -1.23
C ASP A 137 6.46 0.58 -0.46
N GLN A 138 6.51 0.69 0.87
CA GLN A 138 5.35 0.64 1.76
C GLN A 138 4.79 2.03 2.10
N LEU A 139 5.45 3.08 1.67
CA LEU A 139 5.17 4.47 2.05
C LEU A 139 4.76 5.26 0.82
N LEU A 140 3.47 5.42 0.60
CA LEU A 140 2.92 6.04 -0.59
C LEU A 140 2.17 7.33 -0.22
N ILE A 141 2.37 8.40 -0.97
CA ILE A 141 1.60 9.62 -0.75
C ILE A 141 0.31 9.53 -1.55
N ALA A 142 -0.80 9.92 -0.92
CA ALA A 142 -2.10 9.99 -1.55
C ALA A 142 -2.68 11.39 -1.49
N THR A 143 -3.40 11.80 -2.55
CA THR A 143 -4.27 12.97 -2.50
C THR A 143 -5.72 12.55 -2.31
N VAL A 144 -6.40 13.29 -1.47
CA VAL A 144 -7.77 12.98 -1.04
C VAL A 144 -8.63 14.25 -1.03
N LEU A 145 -9.93 14.07 -0.96
CA LEU A 145 -10.82 15.09 -0.41
C LEU A 145 -11.14 14.73 1.05
N ASP A 146 -10.95 15.68 1.95
CA ASP A 146 -11.28 15.50 3.36
C ASP A 146 -12.82 15.42 3.57
N ARG A 147 -13.26 15.32 4.82
CA ARG A 147 -14.69 15.25 5.15
C ARG A 147 -15.47 16.50 4.77
N GLN A 148 -14.79 17.64 4.64
CA GLN A 148 -15.33 18.90 4.18
C GLN A 148 -15.15 19.11 2.66
N ARG A 149 -14.70 18.08 1.94
CA ARG A 149 -14.42 18.09 0.49
C ARG A 149 -13.29 19.03 0.08
N ARG A 150 -12.38 19.37 0.97
CA ARG A 150 -11.19 20.18 0.67
C ARG A 150 -10.07 19.26 0.19
N SER A 151 -9.25 19.76 -0.72
CA SER A 151 -8.02 19.07 -1.14
C SER A 151 -7.11 18.83 0.05
N HIS A 152 -6.56 17.62 0.14
CA HIS A 152 -5.69 17.22 1.22
C HIS A 152 -4.71 16.14 0.76
N ALA A 153 -3.55 16.06 1.39
CA ALA A 153 -2.55 15.01 1.15
C ALA A 153 -2.25 14.25 2.45
N VAL A 154 -2.07 12.94 2.32
CA VAL A 154 -1.77 12.04 3.45
C VAL A 154 -0.70 11.03 3.06
N LEU A 155 0.00 10.50 4.07
CA LEU A 155 0.89 9.35 3.86
C LEU A 155 0.14 8.05 4.11
N ILE A 156 0.30 7.10 3.20
CA ILE A 156 -0.20 5.73 3.31
C ILE A 156 0.94 4.83 3.75
N LEU A 157 0.73 4.06 4.82
CA LEU A 157 1.55 2.94 5.22
C LEU A 157 0.87 1.65 4.77
N ARG A 158 1.44 0.99 3.77
CA ARG A 158 0.99 -0.30 3.25
C ARG A 158 1.59 -1.43 4.06
N THR A 159 0.76 -2.20 4.77
CA THR A 159 1.24 -3.27 5.67
C THR A 159 1.38 -4.62 4.97
N GLY A 160 0.91 -4.74 3.74
CA GLY A 160 0.78 -6.00 3.01
C GLY A 160 -0.62 -6.61 3.11
N THR A 161 -1.38 -6.27 4.15
CA THR A 161 -2.77 -6.72 4.35
C THR A 161 -3.77 -5.57 4.32
N GLN A 162 -3.35 -4.35 4.62
CA GLN A 162 -4.20 -3.17 4.66
C GLN A 162 -3.41 -1.89 4.42
N ASP A 163 -4.09 -0.83 4.04
CA ASP A 163 -3.55 0.52 3.90
C ASP A 163 -3.97 1.39 5.08
N LEU A 164 -2.98 1.93 5.78
CA LEU A 164 -3.15 2.78 6.96
C LEU A 164 -2.77 4.23 6.63
N VAL A 165 -3.49 5.17 7.18
CA VAL A 165 -3.34 6.62 6.91
C VAL A 165 -2.65 7.30 8.08
N LEU A 166 -1.53 7.95 7.79
CA LEU A 166 -0.83 8.88 8.66
C LEU A 166 -1.15 10.31 8.21
N ASP A 167 -1.88 11.02 9.04
CA ASP A 167 -2.50 12.30 8.74
C ASP A 167 -2.02 13.40 9.69
N ASN A 168 -1.85 14.63 9.20
CA ASN A 168 -1.52 15.77 10.05
C ASN A 168 -2.73 16.34 10.80
N MET A 169 -3.95 16.03 10.35
CA MET A 169 -5.20 16.46 11.02
C MET A 169 -5.56 15.60 12.23
N THR A 170 -4.90 14.46 12.44
CA THR A 170 -5.11 13.57 13.58
C THR A 170 -3.85 12.86 14.01
N GLY A 171 -3.65 12.71 15.32
CA GLY A 171 -2.54 11.93 15.85
C GLY A 171 -2.70 10.41 15.69
N ARG A 172 -3.90 9.91 15.39
CA ARG A 172 -4.17 8.48 15.27
C ARG A 172 -3.98 7.99 13.85
N ILE A 173 -3.24 6.89 13.69
CA ILE A 173 -3.18 6.14 12.43
C ILE A 173 -4.51 5.37 12.30
N LYS A 174 -5.13 5.45 11.13
CA LYS A 174 -6.44 4.84 10.85
C LYS A 174 -6.36 3.97 9.60
N HIS A 175 -7.19 2.95 9.55
CA HIS A 175 -7.48 2.30 8.27
C HIS A 175 -8.09 3.31 7.28
N TRP A 176 -7.76 3.21 6.00
CA TRP A 176 -8.18 4.20 5.01
C TRP A 176 -9.71 4.39 4.93
N ARG A 177 -10.49 3.32 5.15
CA ARG A 177 -11.97 3.37 5.16
C ARG A 177 -12.53 4.18 6.34
N ASP A 178 -11.79 4.19 7.47
CA ASP A 178 -12.24 4.85 8.71
C ASP A 178 -11.92 6.34 8.73
N THR A 179 -11.25 6.85 7.69
CA THR A 179 -10.95 8.29 7.58
C THR A 179 -12.17 9.12 7.18
N GLY A 180 -13.09 8.54 6.41
CA GLY A 180 -14.17 9.24 5.74
C GLY A 180 -13.71 10.09 4.54
N TYR A 181 -12.47 9.92 4.10
CA TYR A 181 -11.88 10.65 2.96
C TYR A 181 -12.25 9.99 1.63
N THR A 182 -12.35 10.81 0.59
CA THR A 182 -12.44 10.35 -0.79
C THR A 182 -11.04 10.36 -1.40
N PHE A 183 -10.47 9.20 -1.63
CA PHE A 183 -9.14 9.04 -2.21
C PHE A 183 -9.20 9.26 -3.72
N LEU A 184 -8.36 10.15 -4.23
CA LEU A 184 -8.32 10.54 -5.65
C LEU A 184 -7.14 9.92 -6.37
N ARG A 185 -5.92 10.13 -5.85
CA ARG A 185 -4.67 9.65 -6.45
C ARG A 185 -3.79 9.01 -5.37
N LEU A 186 -2.94 8.11 -5.81
CA LEU A 186 -1.92 7.46 -5.00
C LEU A 186 -0.62 7.40 -5.81
N GLN A 187 0.54 7.55 -5.17
CA GLN A 187 1.78 7.13 -5.80
C GLN A 187 1.64 5.66 -6.24
N ASP A 188 2.05 5.34 -7.48
CA ASP A 188 1.94 3.97 -8.01
C ASP A 188 2.77 3.01 -7.14
N PRO A 189 2.16 1.99 -6.52
CA PRO A 189 2.89 1.04 -5.66
C PRO A 189 4.00 0.28 -6.40
N THR A 190 3.90 0.20 -7.73
CA THR A 190 4.88 -0.50 -8.56
C THR A 190 5.93 0.44 -9.16
N ALA A 191 5.65 1.73 -9.20
CA ALA A 191 6.53 2.76 -9.75
C ALA A 191 6.22 4.12 -9.08
N PRO A 192 6.73 4.41 -7.86
CA PRO A 192 6.34 5.59 -7.08
C PRO A 192 6.66 6.96 -7.70
N ASN A 193 7.39 6.98 -8.81
CA ASN A 193 7.56 8.17 -9.65
C ASN A 193 6.34 8.45 -10.57
N ARG A 194 5.37 7.56 -10.59
CA ARG A 194 4.09 7.70 -11.29
C ARG A 194 2.94 7.77 -10.30
N TRP A 195 1.78 8.12 -10.81
CA TRP A 195 0.54 8.24 -10.04
C TRP A 195 -0.57 7.43 -10.67
N VAL A 196 -1.40 6.83 -9.82
CA VAL A 196 -2.59 6.07 -10.23
C VAL A 196 -3.85 6.65 -9.61
N GLY A 197 -4.95 6.55 -10.33
CA GLY A 197 -6.27 6.88 -9.80
C GLY A 197 -6.70 5.85 -8.76
N VAL A 198 -7.37 6.31 -7.72
CA VAL A 198 -7.98 5.46 -6.68
C VAL A 198 -9.51 5.52 -6.78
N PHE A 199 -10.08 6.70 -6.64
CA PHE A 199 -11.53 6.97 -6.70
C PHE A 199 -12.34 6.03 -5.79
N ALA A 200 -12.05 6.06 -4.49
CA ALA A 200 -12.67 5.21 -3.48
C ALA A 200 -12.86 5.93 -2.14
N GLY A 201 -13.75 5.41 -1.31
CA GLY A 201 -14.06 5.94 0.03
C GLY A 201 -14.94 7.18 0.02
N GLY A 202 -15.22 7.73 1.18
CA GLY A 202 -15.95 8.99 1.38
C GLY A 202 -17.21 9.11 0.54
N MET A 203 -17.28 10.10 -0.33
CA MET A 203 -18.42 10.36 -1.22
C MET A 203 -18.65 9.26 -2.27
N LEU A 204 -17.64 8.44 -2.54
CA LEU A 204 -17.70 7.35 -3.52
C LEU A 204 -17.92 5.99 -2.84
N ALA A 205 -18.04 5.95 -1.52
CA ALA A 205 -18.45 4.74 -0.82
C ALA A 205 -19.90 4.41 -1.24
N LYS A 206 -20.11 3.18 -1.71
CA LYS A 206 -21.48 2.73 -1.97
C LYS A 206 -22.25 2.80 -0.65
N VAL A 207 -23.37 3.50 -0.67
CA VAL A 207 -24.38 3.42 0.39
C VAL A 207 -24.91 1.99 0.29
N SER A 208 -24.51 1.13 1.20
CA SER A 208 -25.00 -0.24 1.36
C SER A 208 -26.24 -0.24 2.23
#